data_23761a190f594329292faed72e67b8a9
#
_entry.id   23761a190f594329292faed72e67b8a9
#
_cell.length_a   1.000
_cell.length_b   1.000
_cell.length_c   1.000
_cell.angle_alpha   90.00
_cell.angle_beta   90.00
_cell.angle_gamma   90.00
#
_symmetry.space_group_name_H-M   'P 1'
#
loop_
_entity.id
_entity.type
_entity.pdbx_description
1 polymer ?
#
loop_
_entity_poly.entity_id
_entity_poly.type
_entity_poly.pdbx_seq_one_letter_code
_entity_poly.pdbx_strand_id
1 'polypeptide(L)'
;MQQYQLRLGPLTRNLPLIQIAPNTRIASFVLLGDAELTQYAAQQLAQRLTHTPFDYLVTMESKGIPLAQALSQLTHHPCFIVLRKSVKPYMTHPHTIAVTAITTHTPQQLVLDDADATLLRGKRVVIVDDVISTGGSLEAANRLLQQVGAQVVAQTAILAEGAAGTRTDIEFLAKLPLFDGNNSE
;
A
#
# COMPACT_ATOMS: atom_id res chain seq x y z
N MET A 1 -0.56 18.47 20.71
CA MET A 1 -1.20 17.45 19.89
C MET A 1 -0.63 16.12 20.31
N GLN A 2 -1.48 15.15 20.69
CA GLN A 2 -1.01 13.83 21.10
C GLN A 2 -0.35 13.11 19.92
N GLN A 3 0.69 12.31 20.21
CA GLN A 3 1.48 11.62 19.20
C GLN A 3 1.67 10.15 19.59
N TYR A 4 1.75 9.30 18.59
CA TYR A 4 2.18 7.91 18.71
C TYR A 4 3.62 7.78 18.23
N GLN A 5 4.47 7.16 19.02
CA GLN A 5 5.85 6.90 18.63
C GLN A 5 5.93 5.57 17.87
N LEU A 6 6.03 5.65 16.55
CA LEU A 6 6.32 4.50 15.69
C LEU A 6 7.81 4.17 15.77
N ARG A 7 8.13 2.90 16.04
CA ARG A 7 9.48 2.35 15.92
C ARG A 7 9.55 1.34 14.81
N LEU A 8 10.48 1.53 13.88
CA LEU A 8 10.72 0.62 12.77
C LEU A 8 12.24 0.33 12.70
N GLY A 9 12.66 -0.78 13.31
CA GLY A 9 14.07 -1.07 13.52
C GLY A 9 14.78 0.05 14.28
N PRO A 10 15.84 0.66 13.73
CA PRO A 10 16.56 1.76 14.38
C PRO A 10 15.85 3.11 14.26
N LEU A 11 14.82 3.19 13.39
CA LEU A 11 14.15 4.46 13.11
C LEU A 11 12.97 4.69 14.05
N THR A 12 12.77 5.95 14.39
CA THR A 12 11.63 6.41 15.21
C THR A 12 10.94 7.58 14.51
N ARG A 13 9.59 7.57 14.48
CA ARG A 13 8.78 8.69 13.97
C ARG A 13 7.65 8.98 14.93
N ASN A 14 7.42 10.27 15.19
CA ASN A 14 6.31 10.74 16.00
C ASN A 14 5.12 11.05 15.08
N LEU A 15 4.10 10.22 15.15
CA LEU A 15 2.91 10.32 14.29
C LEU A 15 1.80 11.07 15.04
N PRO A 16 1.20 12.13 14.46
CA PRO A 16 0.08 12.80 15.09
C PRO A 16 -1.14 11.89 15.16
N LEU A 17 -1.83 11.91 16.32
CA LEU A 17 -3.12 11.22 16.46
C LEU A 17 -4.24 12.08 15.89
N ILE A 18 -4.92 11.57 14.87
CA ILE A 18 -5.99 12.24 14.17
C ILE A 18 -7.31 11.50 14.39
N GLN A 19 -8.34 12.23 14.78
CA GLN A 19 -9.68 11.68 14.92
C GLN A 19 -10.34 11.51 13.55
N ILE A 20 -10.79 10.29 13.24
CA ILE A 20 -11.44 9.94 11.97
C ILE A 20 -12.91 9.56 12.15
N ALA A 21 -13.32 9.22 13.38
CA ALA A 21 -14.70 8.94 13.77
C ALA A 21 -14.89 9.31 15.25
N PRO A 22 -16.13 9.42 15.77
CA PRO A 22 -16.40 9.83 17.15
C PRO A 22 -15.56 9.09 18.21
N ASN A 23 -15.35 7.80 18.02
CA ASN A 23 -14.64 6.94 18.97
C ASN A 23 -13.36 6.33 18.37
N THR A 24 -12.81 6.89 17.28
CA THR A 24 -11.64 6.29 16.61
C THR A 24 -10.64 7.36 16.21
N ARG A 25 -9.40 7.20 16.66
CA ARG A 25 -8.24 7.97 16.19
C ARG A 25 -7.23 7.03 15.54
N ILE A 26 -6.53 7.55 14.56
CA ILE A 26 -5.42 6.88 13.89
C ILE A 26 -4.12 7.63 14.15
N ALA A 27 -3.01 6.92 14.13
CA ALA A 27 -1.70 7.54 14.02
C ALA A 27 -1.43 7.85 12.54
N SER A 28 -1.46 9.14 12.19
CA SER A 28 -1.36 9.57 10.79
C SER A 28 0.04 9.32 10.24
N PHE A 29 0.20 8.21 9.54
CA PHE A 29 1.44 7.87 8.86
C PHE A 29 1.45 8.42 7.43
N VAL A 30 2.50 9.15 7.08
CA VAL A 30 2.72 9.71 5.75
C VAL A 30 4.14 9.40 5.32
N LEU A 31 4.29 8.49 4.34
CA LEU A 31 5.58 8.09 3.80
C LEU A 31 6.19 9.16 2.88
N LEU A 32 5.34 9.97 2.23
CA LEU A 32 5.77 10.95 1.24
C LEU A 32 6.75 11.96 1.85
N GLY A 33 7.95 12.04 1.28
CA GLY A 33 9.03 12.90 1.74
C GLY A 33 9.97 12.28 2.78
N ASP A 34 9.63 11.12 3.37
CA ASP A 34 10.51 10.41 4.31
C ASP A 34 11.43 9.41 3.56
N ALA A 35 12.49 9.92 2.99
CA ALA A 35 13.40 9.12 2.18
C ALA A 35 14.18 8.07 3.02
N GLU A 36 14.55 8.41 4.27
CA GLU A 36 15.26 7.50 5.16
C GLU A 36 14.41 6.28 5.53
N LEU A 37 13.16 6.52 5.94
CA LEU A 37 12.24 5.44 6.31
C LEU A 37 11.85 4.62 5.08
N THR A 38 11.65 5.27 3.92
CA THR A 38 11.37 4.60 2.64
C THR A 38 12.48 3.62 2.28
N GLN A 39 13.75 4.08 2.34
CA GLN A 39 14.90 3.25 2.02
C GLN A 39 15.07 2.08 2.99
N TYR A 40 14.93 2.34 4.29
CA TYR A 40 14.98 1.29 5.31
C TYR A 40 13.89 0.24 5.10
N ALA A 41 12.63 0.68 4.93
CA ALA A 41 11.50 -0.22 4.72
C ALA A 41 11.67 -1.06 3.45
N ALA A 42 12.11 -0.45 2.34
CA ALA A 42 12.37 -1.17 1.10
C ALA A 42 13.45 -2.26 1.27
N GLN A 43 14.53 -1.98 2.02
CA GLN A 43 15.56 -2.99 2.33
C GLN A 43 15.00 -4.18 3.11
N GLN A 44 14.18 -3.91 4.13
CA GLN A 44 13.57 -4.96 4.95
C GLN A 44 12.57 -5.81 4.12
N LEU A 45 11.76 -5.17 3.27
CA LEU A 45 10.80 -5.88 2.43
C LEU A 45 11.50 -6.66 1.30
N ALA A 46 12.57 -6.14 0.70
CA ALA A 46 13.38 -6.86 -0.28
C ALA A 46 13.93 -8.18 0.29
N GLN A 47 14.41 -8.15 1.53
CA GLN A 47 14.87 -9.36 2.23
C GLN A 47 13.75 -10.41 2.40
N ARG A 48 12.53 -9.99 2.74
CA ARG A 48 11.38 -10.90 2.87
C ARG A 48 10.94 -11.50 1.55
N LEU A 49 11.08 -10.76 0.46
CA LEU A 49 10.71 -11.20 -0.88
C LEU A 49 11.77 -12.05 -1.59
N THR A 50 12.94 -12.29 -0.98
CA THR A 50 14.08 -13.03 -1.59
C THR A 50 13.68 -14.40 -2.15
N HIS A 51 12.74 -15.09 -1.53
CA HIS A 51 12.28 -16.42 -1.95
C HIS A 51 10.94 -16.39 -2.70
N THR A 52 10.43 -15.23 -3.02
CA THR A 52 9.18 -15.05 -3.76
C THR A 52 9.49 -14.58 -5.19
N PRO A 53 9.50 -15.48 -6.18
CA PRO A 53 9.76 -15.08 -7.55
C PRO A 53 8.57 -14.29 -8.11
N PHE A 54 8.82 -13.09 -8.62
CA PHE A 54 7.81 -12.23 -9.25
C PHE A 54 8.39 -11.47 -10.45
N ASP A 55 7.52 -10.91 -11.27
CA ASP A 55 7.88 -10.24 -12.50
C ASP A 55 7.72 -8.70 -12.41
N TYR A 56 6.73 -8.22 -11.63
CA TYR A 56 6.46 -6.80 -11.44
C TYR A 56 6.04 -6.49 -10.00
N LEU A 57 6.41 -5.29 -9.55
CA LEU A 57 5.79 -4.64 -8.39
C LEU A 57 4.60 -3.82 -8.87
N VAL A 58 3.52 -3.84 -8.11
CA VAL A 58 2.31 -3.03 -8.35
C VAL A 58 2.00 -2.25 -7.10
N THR A 59 1.80 -0.95 -7.22
CA THR A 59 1.41 -0.09 -6.10
C THR A 59 0.19 0.76 -6.42
N MET A 60 -0.38 1.38 -5.39
CA MET A 60 -1.52 2.28 -5.54
C MET A 60 -1.08 3.74 -5.41
N GLU A 61 -1.68 4.61 -6.22
CA GLU A 61 -1.50 6.07 -6.11
C GLU A 61 -1.97 6.51 -4.72
N SER A 62 -1.20 7.29 -3.92
CA SER A 62 0.09 7.91 -4.26
C SER A 62 1.19 7.54 -3.25
N LYS A 63 0.83 7.14 -2.00
CA LYS A 63 1.79 7.03 -0.89
C LYS A 63 2.69 5.78 -0.99
N GLY A 64 2.23 4.71 -1.66
CA GLY A 64 3.04 3.53 -1.92
C GLY A 64 4.12 3.73 -3.01
N ILE A 65 4.03 4.78 -3.83
CA ILE A 65 4.94 5.00 -4.97
C ILE A 65 6.42 5.09 -4.55
N PRO A 66 6.81 5.89 -3.52
CA PRO A 66 8.22 5.94 -3.10
C PRO A 66 8.75 4.58 -2.67
N LEU A 67 7.93 3.79 -1.95
CA LEU A 67 8.31 2.45 -1.52
C LEU A 67 8.50 1.51 -2.71
N ALA A 68 7.57 1.50 -3.66
CA ALA A 68 7.68 0.68 -4.87
C ALA A 68 8.91 1.06 -5.70
N GLN A 69 9.23 2.36 -5.81
CA GLN A 69 10.44 2.84 -6.48
C GLN A 69 11.72 2.32 -5.79
N ALA A 70 11.83 2.47 -4.49
CA ALA A 70 13.01 2.01 -3.76
C ALA A 70 13.13 0.47 -3.81
N LEU A 71 12.01 -0.24 -3.67
CA LEU A 71 11.97 -1.69 -3.70
C LEU A 71 12.32 -2.25 -5.09
N SER A 72 11.85 -1.61 -6.18
CA SER A 72 12.16 -2.02 -7.55
C SER A 72 13.67 -1.95 -7.84
N GLN A 73 14.35 -0.94 -7.32
CA GLN A 73 15.80 -0.81 -7.45
C GLN A 73 16.54 -1.93 -6.70
N LEU A 74 16.11 -2.24 -5.46
CA LEU A 74 16.73 -3.28 -4.63
C LEU A 74 16.48 -4.69 -5.15
N THR A 75 15.35 -4.92 -5.80
CA THR A 75 14.99 -6.22 -6.38
C THR A 75 15.35 -6.33 -7.86
N HIS A 76 16.05 -5.32 -8.42
CA HIS A 76 16.51 -5.26 -9.82
C HIS A 76 15.39 -5.36 -10.86
N HIS A 77 14.20 -4.82 -10.54
CA HIS A 77 13.11 -4.70 -11.49
C HIS A 77 13.15 -3.31 -12.13
N PRO A 78 13.31 -3.19 -13.47
CA PRO A 78 13.51 -1.90 -14.13
C PRO A 78 12.28 -1.00 -14.12
N CYS A 79 11.10 -1.55 -13.87
CA CYS A 79 9.85 -0.82 -13.79
C CYS A 79 8.88 -1.43 -12.78
N PHE A 80 7.93 -0.63 -12.34
CA PHE A 80 6.79 -1.05 -11.52
C PHE A 80 5.52 -0.37 -12.03
N ILE A 81 4.36 -0.92 -11.70
CA ILE A 81 3.06 -0.43 -12.17
C ILE A 81 2.36 0.34 -11.05
N VAL A 82 1.69 1.43 -11.42
CA VAL A 82 0.91 2.27 -10.50
C VAL A 82 -0.57 2.24 -10.85
N LEU A 83 -1.37 1.63 -10.00
CA LEU A 83 -2.83 1.73 -10.07
C LEU A 83 -3.25 3.15 -9.69
N ARG A 84 -3.89 3.85 -10.63
CA ARG A 84 -4.26 5.27 -10.47
C ARG A 84 -5.63 5.40 -9.79
N LYS A 85 -5.90 6.55 -9.17
CA LYS A 85 -7.21 6.85 -8.55
C LYS A 85 -8.22 7.46 -9.50
N SER A 86 -7.79 7.81 -10.72
CA SER A 86 -8.65 8.37 -11.77
C SER A 86 -8.09 8.05 -13.14
N VAL A 87 -8.97 7.97 -14.14
CA VAL A 87 -8.57 7.93 -15.55
C VAL A 87 -7.80 9.19 -15.89
N LYS A 88 -6.68 9.04 -16.61
CA LYS A 88 -5.85 10.15 -17.08
C LYS A 88 -6.04 10.34 -18.58
N PRO A 89 -5.86 11.56 -19.12
CA PRO A 89 -6.11 11.84 -20.54
C PRO A 89 -5.27 11.03 -21.52
N TYR A 90 -4.14 10.49 -21.07
CA TYR A 90 -3.24 9.68 -21.90
C TYR A 90 -3.60 8.19 -21.91
N MET A 91 -4.52 7.74 -21.07
CA MET A 91 -4.89 6.32 -20.95
C MET A 91 -5.80 5.92 -22.12
N THR A 92 -5.51 4.73 -22.66
CA THR A 92 -6.31 4.12 -23.74
C THR A 92 -6.99 2.87 -23.18
N HIS A 93 -8.32 2.78 -23.28
CA HIS A 93 -9.12 1.64 -22.80
C HIS A 93 -8.81 1.23 -21.34
N PRO A 94 -8.87 2.17 -20.37
CA PRO A 94 -8.48 1.89 -19.01
C PRO A 94 -9.41 0.87 -18.34
N HIS A 95 -8.82 -0.08 -17.63
CA HIS A 95 -9.53 -1.00 -16.75
C HIS A 95 -9.80 -0.31 -15.40
N THR A 96 -11.03 -0.35 -14.93
CA THR A 96 -11.44 0.34 -13.70
C THR A 96 -12.17 -0.59 -12.75
N ILE A 97 -11.96 -0.37 -11.44
CA ILE A 97 -12.70 -1.07 -10.40
C ILE A 97 -13.02 -0.10 -9.24
N ALA A 98 -14.23 -0.20 -8.71
CA ALA A 98 -14.61 0.57 -7.53
C ALA A 98 -13.92 0.01 -6.28
N VAL A 99 -13.44 0.91 -5.41
CA VAL A 99 -12.92 0.58 -4.07
C VAL A 99 -14.07 0.67 -3.09
N THR A 100 -14.35 -0.41 -2.39
CA THR A 100 -15.34 -0.43 -1.31
C THR A 100 -14.69 0.19 -0.06
N ALA A 101 -14.98 1.45 0.22
CA ALA A 101 -14.53 2.13 1.43
C ALA A 101 -15.69 2.24 2.43
N ILE A 102 -15.46 1.80 3.67
CA ILE A 102 -16.48 1.86 4.74
C ILE A 102 -16.65 3.29 5.26
N THR A 103 -15.67 4.17 5.04
CA THR A 103 -15.56 5.48 5.71
C THR A 103 -15.59 6.70 4.79
N THR A 104 -15.60 6.54 3.48
CA THR A 104 -15.52 7.67 2.54
C THR A 104 -16.82 7.83 1.75
N HIS A 105 -17.45 9.01 1.84
CA HIS A 105 -18.66 9.36 1.05
C HIS A 105 -18.37 9.58 -0.44
N THR A 106 -17.10 9.68 -0.84
CA THR A 106 -16.72 9.86 -2.23
C THR A 106 -16.35 8.50 -2.83
N PRO A 107 -17.00 8.10 -3.96
CA PRO A 107 -16.62 6.88 -4.66
C PRO A 107 -15.14 6.91 -5.03
N GLN A 108 -14.39 5.90 -4.58
CA GLN A 108 -13.01 5.72 -4.96
C GLN A 108 -12.90 4.60 -5.99
N GLN A 109 -11.94 4.70 -6.87
CA GLN A 109 -11.68 3.68 -7.88
C GLN A 109 -10.17 3.45 -8.03
N LEU A 110 -9.81 2.26 -8.52
CA LEU A 110 -8.49 1.99 -9.06
C LEU A 110 -8.60 1.86 -10.58
N VAL A 111 -7.60 2.38 -11.25
CA VAL A 111 -7.53 2.46 -12.71
C VAL A 111 -6.17 1.95 -13.17
N LEU A 112 -6.18 1.06 -14.16
CA LEU A 112 -5.00 0.51 -14.82
C LEU A 112 -5.12 0.79 -16.32
N ASP A 113 -4.08 1.33 -16.93
CA ASP A 113 -4.05 1.54 -18.39
C ASP A 113 -3.92 0.20 -19.13
N ASP A 114 -4.47 0.12 -20.34
CA ASP A 114 -4.43 -1.11 -21.15
C ASP A 114 -3.00 -1.53 -21.53
N ALA A 115 -2.10 -0.57 -21.72
CA ALA A 115 -0.69 -0.86 -21.95
C ALA A 115 -0.06 -1.61 -20.75
N ASP A 116 -0.32 -1.15 -19.52
CA ASP A 116 0.13 -1.81 -18.31
C ASP A 116 -0.58 -3.16 -18.09
N ALA A 117 -1.88 -3.25 -18.37
CA ALA A 117 -2.64 -4.49 -18.30
C ALA A 117 -2.07 -5.57 -19.25
N THR A 118 -1.65 -5.16 -20.44
CA THR A 118 -0.99 -6.05 -21.41
C THR A 118 0.35 -6.58 -20.89
N LEU A 119 1.15 -5.73 -20.24
CA LEU A 119 2.42 -6.13 -19.60
C LEU A 119 2.20 -7.13 -18.47
N LEU A 120 1.11 -6.99 -17.73
CA LEU A 120 0.83 -7.79 -16.52
C LEU A 120 0.18 -9.15 -16.83
N ARG A 121 -0.35 -9.35 -18.03
CA ARG A 121 -1.06 -10.60 -18.40
C ARG A 121 -0.17 -11.82 -18.26
N GLY A 122 -0.61 -12.78 -17.44
CA GLY A 122 0.14 -14.00 -17.12
C GLY A 122 1.38 -13.80 -16.24
N LYS A 123 1.60 -12.60 -15.72
CA LYS A 123 2.75 -12.26 -14.87
C LYS A 123 2.45 -12.43 -13.39
N ARG A 124 3.48 -12.78 -12.63
CA ARG A 124 3.45 -12.81 -11.17
C ARG A 124 3.75 -11.42 -10.65
N VAL A 125 2.91 -10.94 -9.76
CA VAL A 125 3.03 -9.56 -9.24
C VAL A 125 3.03 -9.54 -7.72
N VAL A 126 3.77 -8.58 -7.15
CA VAL A 126 3.74 -8.26 -5.72
C VAL A 126 3.06 -6.91 -5.56
N ILE A 127 2.00 -6.86 -4.74
CA ILE A 127 1.36 -5.59 -4.36
C ILE A 127 2.17 -4.95 -3.22
N VAL A 128 2.44 -3.65 -3.36
CA VAL A 128 3.22 -2.86 -2.41
C VAL A 128 2.42 -1.62 -1.99
N ASP A 129 2.25 -1.40 -0.68
CA ASP A 129 1.61 -0.19 -0.16
C ASP A 129 2.34 0.35 1.07
N ASP A 130 2.03 1.58 1.50
CA ASP A 130 2.60 2.15 2.73
C ASP A 130 1.89 1.59 3.97
N VAL A 131 0.56 1.57 3.99
CA VAL A 131 -0.28 1.09 5.10
C VAL A 131 -1.45 0.26 4.57
N ILE A 132 -1.59 -0.95 5.06
CA ILE A 132 -2.81 -1.75 4.88
C ILE A 132 -3.66 -1.62 6.14
N SER A 133 -4.88 -1.07 6.01
CA SER A 133 -5.84 -0.85 7.09
C SER A 133 -7.05 -1.79 6.95
N THR A 134 -8.18 -1.31 6.47
CA THR A 134 -9.38 -2.15 6.24
C THR A 134 -9.22 -3.18 5.14
N GLY A 135 -8.26 -2.97 4.24
CA GLY A 135 -7.97 -3.85 3.11
C GLY A 135 -8.80 -3.60 1.86
N GLY A 136 -9.73 -2.64 1.87
CA GLY A 136 -10.61 -2.38 0.72
C GLY A 136 -9.85 -1.99 -0.56
N SER A 137 -8.80 -1.16 -0.45
CA SER A 137 -7.94 -0.83 -1.60
C SER A 137 -7.14 -2.04 -2.09
N LEU A 138 -6.64 -2.84 -1.15
CA LEU A 138 -5.88 -4.06 -1.46
C LEU A 138 -6.77 -5.10 -2.17
N GLU A 139 -8.01 -5.28 -1.70
CA GLU A 139 -8.97 -6.17 -2.34
C GLU A 139 -9.33 -5.70 -3.75
N ALA A 140 -9.59 -4.40 -3.93
CA ALA A 140 -9.83 -3.83 -5.23
C ALA A 140 -8.62 -4.02 -6.18
N ALA A 141 -7.40 -3.82 -5.70
CA ALA A 141 -6.19 -4.06 -6.47
C ALA A 141 -6.07 -5.53 -6.89
N ASN A 142 -6.30 -6.48 -5.98
CA ASN A 142 -6.31 -7.91 -6.28
C ASN A 142 -7.32 -8.25 -7.40
N ARG A 143 -8.56 -7.76 -7.26
CA ARG A 143 -9.62 -8.01 -8.25
C ARG A 143 -9.28 -7.40 -9.62
N LEU A 144 -8.74 -6.18 -9.66
CA LEU A 144 -8.34 -5.53 -10.91
C LEU A 144 -7.20 -6.30 -11.59
N LEU A 145 -6.20 -6.72 -10.84
CA LEU A 145 -5.08 -7.50 -11.36
C LEU A 145 -5.52 -8.88 -11.86
N GLN A 146 -6.42 -9.53 -11.14
CA GLN A 146 -7.01 -10.81 -11.58
C GLN A 146 -7.82 -10.65 -12.89
N GLN A 147 -8.60 -9.57 -13.03
CA GLN A 147 -9.37 -9.28 -14.26
C GLN A 147 -8.47 -9.15 -15.48
N VAL A 148 -7.27 -8.60 -15.36
CA VAL A 148 -6.31 -8.47 -16.47
C VAL A 148 -5.40 -9.69 -16.62
N GLY A 149 -5.62 -10.75 -15.82
CA GLY A 149 -4.88 -12.01 -15.91
C GLY A 149 -3.52 -12.01 -15.25
N ALA A 150 -3.24 -11.08 -14.32
CA ALA A 150 -2.05 -11.11 -13.47
C ALA A 150 -2.25 -12.06 -12.27
N GLN A 151 -1.17 -12.66 -11.79
CA GLN A 151 -1.16 -13.52 -10.61
C GLN A 151 -0.50 -12.80 -9.44
N VAL A 152 -1.28 -12.42 -8.42
CA VAL A 152 -0.73 -11.84 -7.18
C VAL A 152 -0.09 -12.96 -6.36
N VAL A 153 1.22 -12.87 -6.16
CA VAL A 153 2.01 -13.89 -5.43
C VAL A 153 2.39 -13.44 -4.02
N ALA A 154 2.39 -12.14 -3.75
CA ALA A 154 2.55 -11.57 -2.42
C ALA A 154 1.92 -10.20 -2.33
N GLN A 155 1.63 -9.78 -1.09
CA GLN A 155 1.10 -8.46 -0.75
C GLN A 155 1.91 -7.93 0.42
N THR A 156 2.46 -6.73 0.30
CA THR A 156 3.39 -6.21 1.29
C THR A 156 3.15 -4.74 1.60
N ALA A 157 3.39 -4.36 2.84
CA ALA A 157 3.29 -2.98 3.31
C ALA A 157 4.35 -2.66 4.37
N ILE A 158 4.57 -1.38 4.64
CA ILE A 158 5.36 -0.99 5.81
C ILE A 158 4.58 -1.29 7.07
N LEU A 159 3.31 -0.89 7.12
CA LEU A 159 2.47 -1.00 8.31
C LEU A 159 1.16 -1.75 8.02
N ALA A 160 0.73 -2.53 9.02
CA ALA A 160 -0.61 -3.09 9.07
C ALA A 160 -1.39 -2.44 10.21
N GLU A 161 -2.46 -1.70 9.88
CA GLU A 161 -3.24 -0.93 10.85
C GLU A 161 -4.44 -1.71 11.37
N GLY A 162 -4.66 -1.67 12.67
CA GLY A 162 -5.80 -2.29 13.33
C GLY A 162 -5.91 -3.80 13.06
N ALA A 163 -7.05 -4.25 12.53
CA ALA A 163 -7.31 -5.66 12.23
C ALA A 163 -6.37 -6.26 11.18
N ALA A 164 -5.83 -5.44 10.27
CA ALA A 164 -4.83 -5.91 9.31
C ALA A 164 -3.57 -6.48 9.97
N GLY A 165 -3.25 -6.05 11.19
CA GLY A 165 -2.11 -6.57 11.96
C GLY A 165 -2.23 -8.04 12.39
N THR A 166 -3.37 -8.70 12.13
CA THR A 166 -3.59 -10.14 12.39
C THR A 166 -3.65 -10.98 11.12
N ARG A 167 -3.59 -10.36 9.94
CA ARG A 167 -3.64 -11.06 8.66
C ARG A 167 -2.34 -11.83 8.41
N THR A 168 -2.48 -13.00 7.81
CA THR A 168 -1.36 -13.91 7.46
C THR A 168 -1.09 -13.93 5.96
N ASP A 169 -1.94 -13.30 5.16
CA ASP A 169 -1.84 -13.20 3.71
C ASP A 169 -1.13 -11.92 3.22
N ILE A 170 -0.65 -11.10 4.17
CA ILE A 170 0.14 -9.90 3.90
C ILE A 170 1.45 -9.93 4.68
N GLU A 171 2.52 -9.43 4.05
CA GLU A 171 3.81 -9.19 4.69
C GLU A 171 3.90 -7.73 5.12
N PHE A 172 4.18 -7.46 6.39
CA PHE A 172 4.35 -6.10 6.89
C PHE A 172 5.46 -6.00 7.93
N LEU A 173 6.03 -4.82 8.10
CA LEU A 173 7.18 -4.62 8.99
C LEU A 173 6.76 -4.35 10.43
N ALA A 174 5.68 -3.58 10.64
CA ALA A 174 5.18 -3.27 11.97
C ALA A 174 3.66 -3.10 12.00
N LYS A 175 3.07 -3.26 13.20
CA LYS A 175 1.64 -3.00 13.44
C LYS A 175 1.43 -1.53 13.78
N LEU A 176 0.35 -0.95 13.29
CA LEU A 176 -0.11 0.38 13.64
C LEU A 176 -1.43 0.24 14.43
N PRO A 177 -1.47 0.62 15.70
CA PRO A 177 -2.69 0.48 16.50
C PRO A 177 -3.74 1.52 16.11
N LEU A 178 -5.00 1.18 16.36
CA LEU A 178 -6.10 2.14 16.44
C LEU A 178 -6.22 2.63 17.88
N PHE A 179 -6.67 3.86 18.07
CA PHE A 179 -6.80 4.50 19.38
C PHE A 179 -8.24 4.91 19.65
N ASP A 180 -8.68 4.77 20.90
CA ASP A 180 -10.00 5.23 21.31
C ASP A 180 -10.11 6.76 21.25
N GLY A 181 -11.23 7.27 20.74
CA GLY A 181 -11.49 8.69 20.59
C GLY A 181 -11.68 9.43 21.91
N ASN A 182 -12.01 8.73 22.99
CA ASN A 182 -12.45 9.30 24.28
C ASN A 182 -11.32 9.64 25.27
N ASN A 183 -10.05 9.38 24.98
CA ASN A 183 -8.94 9.78 25.85
C ASN A 183 -8.48 11.19 25.51
N SER A 184 -9.25 12.17 25.99
CA SER A 184 -8.80 13.57 26.16
C SER A 184 -8.17 13.66 27.55
N GLU A 185 -6.87 13.37 27.67
CA GLU A 185 -6.00 13.85 28.74
C GLU A 185 -4.71 14.41 28.14
#